data_25dee81489f5533730ee0a6b40ed2b0e
#
_entry.id   25dee81489f5533730ee0a6b40ed2b0e
#
_cell.length_a   1.000
_cell.length_b   1.000
_cell.length_c   1.000
_cell.angle_alpha   90.00
_cell.angle_beta   90.00
_cell.angle_gamma   90.00
#
_symmetry.space_group_name_H-M   'P 1'
#
loop_
_entity.id
_entity.type
_entity.pdbx_description
1 polymer ?
#
loop_
_entity_poly.entity_id
_entity_poly.type
_entity_poly.pdbx_seq_one_letter_code
_entity_poly.pdbx_strand_id
1 'polypeptide(L)'
;AAGEGNFSGFADFADGVIKYTKDGASYLDSRGKAVWILSYEMKHPMITVNGDFAAIGDRQGNSIYICDKNGIQGQATTSLPVLELSVSAKGVTAAVEEDSKASYIYLYKKDGNPLDIYVKSLLSGDGYPVDVSLSPGGTQWITSFMYLEDGMIKNKVVFYNFGLGKNDPKRVVGVFMPQDLSDAMAGRVRFMDDSHAVIFTDKGLQFFSTRIETSPESTAQILLDENI
;
A
#
# COMPACT_ATOMS: atom_id res chain seq x y z
N ALA A 1 -11.36 -37.11 -0.21
CA ALA A 1 -11.29 -36.11 0.85
C ALA A 1 -10.61 -34.89 0.25
N ALA A 2 -11.37 -33.83 -0.03
CA ALA A 2 -10.82 -32.54 -0.39
C ALA A 2 -10.12 -32.03 0.86
N GLY A 3 -8.79 -31.94 0.83
CA GLY A 3 -8.03 -31.31 1.89
C GLY A 3 -8.52 -29.88 2.06
N GLU A 4 -8.66 -29.42 3.29
CA GLU A 4 -8.86 -28.04 3.61
C GLU A 4 -7.66 -27.27 3.07
N GLY A 5 -7.80 -26.78 1.84
CA GLY A 5 -6.75 -26.02 1.19
C GLY A 5 -6.55 -24.74 1.96
N ASN A 6 -5.32 -24.45 2.36
CA ASN A 6 -4.86 -23.16 2.89
C ASN A 6 -4.93 -22.09 1.77
N PHE A 7 -6.14 -21.87 1.24
CA PHE A 7 -6.38 -20.88 0.23
C PHE A 7 -6.21 -19.49 0.84
N SER A 8 -5.36 -18.69 0.25
CA SER A 8 -5.17 -17.29 0.65
C SER A 8 -5.65 -16.31 -0.41
N GLY A 9 -5.32 -16.54 -1.68
CA GLY A 9 -5.88 -15.70 -2.74
C GLY A 9 -5.19 -15.82 -4.09
N PHE A 10 -5.72 -15.03 -5.02
CA PHE A 10 -5.16 -14.78 -6.34
C PHE A 10 -5.03 -13.28 -6.57
N ALA A 11 -4.01 -12.89 -7.31
CA ALA A 11 -3.83 -11.51 -7.77
C ALA A 11 -3.49 -11.52 -9.26
N ASP A 12 -4.13 -10.63 -10.02
CA ASP A 12 -3.76 -10.39 -11.41
C ASP A 12 -2.33 -9.89 -11.49
N PHE A 13 -1.52 -10.50 -12.35
CA PHE A 13 -0.11 -10.18 -12.47
C PHE A 13 0.39 -10.48 -13.88
N ALA A 14 1.04 -9.49 -14.51
CA ALA A 14 1.55 -9.58 -15.88
C ALA A 14 0.46 -10.09 -16.84
N ASP A 15 0.67 -11.23 -17.51
CA ASP A 15 -0.28 -11.86 -18.42
C ASP A 15 -1.03 -13.05 -17.79
N GLY A 16 -0.98 -13.19 -16.47
CA GLY A 16 -1.59 -14.30 -15.74
C GLY A 16 -1.95 -13.94 -14.31
N VAL A 17 -1.73 -14.85 -13.38
CA VAL A 17 -2.10 -14.67 -11.98
C VAL A 17 -1.04 -15.18 -11.01
N ILE A 18 -0.86 -14.51 -9.89
CA ILE A 18 -0.17 -15.06 -8.73
C ILE A 18 -1.20 -15.70 -7.82
N LYS A 19 -1.06 -17.03 -7.61
CA LYS A 19 -1.72 -17.74 -6.51
C LYS A 19 -0.80 -17.69 -5.30
N TYR A 20 -1.33 -17.29 -4.14
CA TYR A 20 -0.57 -17.25 -2.89
C TYR A 20 -1.33 -17.92 -1.75
N THR A 21 -0.60 -18.56 -0.88
CA THR A 21 -1.08 -19.31 0.28
C THR A 21 -0.19 -19.00 1.49
N LYS A 22 -0.43 -19.65 2.63
CA LYS A 22 0.47 -19.56 3.80
C LYS A 22 1.85 -20.21 3.56
N ASP A 23 1.92 -21.19 2.64
CA ASP A 23 3.10 -22.02 2.43
C ASP A 23 3.92 -21.60 1.20
N GLY A 24 3.42 -20.61 0.44
CA GLY A 24 4.12 -20.15 -0.76
C GLY A 24 3.24 -19.46 -1.79
N ALA A 25 3.87 -19.07 -2.89
CA ALA A 25 3.21 -18.47 -4.04
C ALA A 25 3.69 -19.08 -5.35
N SER A 26 2.86 -18.97 -6.38
CA SER A 26 3.22 -19.36 -7.74
C SER A 26 2.63 -18.37 -8.75
N TYR A 27 3.43 -17.98 -9.73
CA TYR A 27 2.95 -17.27 -10.89
C TYR A 27 2.56 -18.26 -11.98
N LEU A 28 1.33 -18.18 -12.42
CA LEU A 28 0.76 -18.97 -13.51
C LEU A 28 0.54 -18.03 -14.70
N ASP A 29 1.07 -18.41 -15.87
CA ASP A 29 0.86 -17.66 -17.10
C ASP A 29 -0.60 -17.78 -17.60
N SER A 30 -0.93 -17.10 -18.70
CA SER A 30 -2.26 -17.10 -19.32
C SER A 30 -2.73 -18.50 -19.76
N ARG A 31 -1.83 -19.49 -19.82
CA ARG A 31 -2.13 -20.90 -20.13
C ARG A 31 -2.27 -21.76 -18.88
N GLY A 32 -2.11 -21.17 -17.69
CA GLY A 32 -2.15 -21.87 -16.41
C GLY A 32 -0.86 -22.66 -16.09
N LYS A 33 0.22 -22.45 -16.84
CA LYS A 33 1.52 -23.07 -16.56
C LYS A 33 2.26 -22.26 -15.50
N ALA A 34 2.80 -22.95 -14.50
CA ALA A 34 3.66 -22.32 -13.50
C ALA A 34 4.96 -21.82 -14.15
N VAL A 35 5.20 -20.52 -14.04
CA VAL A 35 6.43 -19.86 -14.51
C VAL A 35 7.48 -19.90 -13.41
N TRP A 36 7.05 -19.57 -12.16
CA TRP A 36 7.89 -19.73 -10.98
C TRP A 36 7.06 -20.15 -9.77
N ILE A 37 7.74 -20.76 -8.81
CA ILE A 37 7.19 -21.18 -7.53
C ILE A 37 8.12 -20.66 -6.42
N LEU A 38 7.53 -20.07 -5.39
CA LEU A 38 8.19 -19.56 -4.20
C LEU A 38 7.63 -20.27 -2.98
N SER A 39 8.51 -20.83 -2.15
CA SER A 39 8.14 -21.40 -0.86
C SER A 39 8.49 -20.45 0.27
N TYR A 40 7.57 -20.25 1.19
CA TYR A 40 7.72 -19.50 2.42
C TYR A 40 6.75 -20.05 3.46
N GLU A 41 6.85 -19.57 4.68
CA GLU A 41 5.87 -19.81 5.73
C GLU A 41 5.39 -18.46 6.26
N MET A 42 4.10 -18.17 6.09
CA MET A 42 3.45 -16.93 6.53
C MET A 42 2.14 -17.25 7.23
N LYS A 43 1.82 -16.47 8.26
CA LYS A 43 0.56 -16.63 8.99
C LYS A 43 -0.61 -15.92 8.29
N HIS A 44 -0.35 -14.71 7.80
CA HIS A 44 -1.35 -13.84 7.17
C HIS A 44 -0.78 -13.20 5.89
N PRO A 45 -0.58 -14.01 4.83
CA PRO A 45 0.01 -13.50 3.59
C PRO A 45 -0.88 -12.45 2.95
N MET A 46 -0.27 -11.37 2.50
CA MET A 46 -0.87 -10.29 1.72
C MET A 46 -0.03 -10.03 0.49
N ILE A 47 -0.65 -9.54 -0.57
CA ILE A 47 0.01 -9.25 -1.84
C ILE A 47 -0.38 -7.85 -2.33
N THR A 48 0.58 -7.17 -2.93
CA THR A 48 0.38 -5.95 -3.71
C THR A 48 1.04 -6.11 -5.06
N VAL A 49 0.42 -5.57 -6.10
CA VAL A 49 0.88 -5.69 -7.49
C VAL A 49 0.86 -4.32 -8.14
N ASN A 50 1.89 -4.03 -8.93
CA ASN A 50 1.93 -2.84 -9.77
C ASN A 50 2.80 -3.12 -11.01
N GLY A 51 2.19 -3.10 -12.21
CA GLY A 51 2.86 -3.45 -13.45
C GLY A 51 3.46 -4.86 -13.40
N ASP A 52 4.76 -4.93 -13.63
CA ASP A 52 5.51 -6.20 -13.68
C ASP A 52 6.08 -6.63 -12.31
N PHE A 53 5.71 -5.94 -11.22
CA PHE A 53 6.19 -6.26 -9.88
C PHE A 53 5.07 -6.63 -8.92
N ALA A 54 5.39 -7.56 -8.03
CA ALA A 54 4.56 -7.94 -6.90
C ALA A 54 5.40 -7.97 -5.61
N ALA A 55 4.79 -7.60 -4.50
CA ALA A 55 5.36 -7.81 -3.18
C ALA A 55 4.40 -8.66 -2.35
N ILE A 56 4.93 -9.71 -1.73
CA ILE A 56 4.20 -10.64 -0.87
C ILE A 56 4.79 -10.52 0.52
N GLY A 57 3.97 -10.25 1.51
CA GLY A 57 4.43 -10.11 2.89
C GLY A 57 3.49 -10.76 3.89
N ASP A 58 4.02 -11.00 5.09
CA ASP A 58 3.25 -11.56 6.19
C ASP A 58 2.72 -10.40 7.06
N ARG A 59 1.40 -10.19 7.09
CA ARG A 59 0.79 -9.20 7.97
C ARG A 59 1.02 -9.61 9.43
N GLN A 60 1.50 -8.67 10.25
CA GLN A 60 1.97 -8.89 11.62
C GLN A 60 3.20 -9.81 11.73
N GLY A 61 3.84 -10.12 10.60
CA GLY A 61 5.15 -10.78 10.52
C GLY A 61 6.22 -9.80 10.01
N ASN A 62 7.38 -10.34 9.65
CA ASN A 62 8.56 -9.55 9.31
C ASN A 62 9.16 -9.87 7.94
N SER A 63 8.49 -10.67 7.12
CA SER A 63 9.02 -11.12 5.83
C SER A 63 8.31 -10.44 4.67
N ILE A 64 9.09 -9.97 3.69
CA ILE A 64 8.59 -9.42 2.42
C ILE A 64 9.40 -10.04 1.28
N TYR A 65 8.72 -10.59 0.28
CA TYR A 65 9.32 -11.08 -0.97
C TYR A 65 8.90 -10.16 -2.11
N ILE A 66 9.87 -9.69 -2.88
CA ILE A 66 9.64 -8.83 -4.05
C ILE A 66 9.93 -9.66 -5.29
N CYS A 67 8.95 -9.76 -6.17
CA CYS A 67 8.98 -10.62 -7.35
C CYS A 67 8.68 -9.81 -8.61
N ASP A 68 9.19 -10.30 -9.73
CA ASP A 68 8.76 -9.93 -11.07
C ASP A 68 8.30 -11.18 -11.86
N LYS A 69 8.04 -11.03 -13.15
CA LYS A 69 7.65 -12.15 -14.02
C LYS A 69 8.69 -13.28 -14.13
N ASN A 70 9.95 -13.03 -13.75
CA ASN A 70 11.02 -14.02 -13.82
C ASN A 70 11.27 -14.72 -12.47
N GLY A 71 10.65 -14.25 -11.38
CA GLY A 71 10.78 -14.81 -10.04
C GLY A 71 11.13 -13.79 -8.96
N ILE A 72 11.73 -14.27 -7.89
CA ILE A 72 12.16 -13.44 -6.76
C ILE A 72 13.29 -12.52 -7.20
N GLN A 73 13.13 -11.23 -6.92
CA GLN A 73 14.14 -10.21 -7.11
C GLN A 73 14.85 -9.86 -5.80
N GLY A 74 14.15 -9.97 -4.68
CA GLY A 74 14.69 -9.69 -3.38
C GLY A 74 13.79 -10.16 -2.24
N GLN A 75 14.39 -10.22 -1.06
CA GLN A 75 13.71 -10.50 0.20
C GLN A 75 14.13 -9.45 1.23
N ALA A 76 13.17 -8.86 1.90
CA ALA A 76 13.41 -7.98 3.04
C ALA A 76 12.95 -8.66 4.33
N THR A 77 13.70 -8.42 5.40
CA THR A 77 13.29 -8.74 6.77
C THR A 77 13.15 -7.42 7.51
N THR A 78 11.93 -7.12 7.95
CA THR A 78 11.61 -5.87 8.63
C THR A 78 11.97 -5.94 10.11
N SER A 79 12.25 -4.77 10.70
CA SER A 79 12.57 -4.67 12.13
C SER A 79 11.34 -4.72 13.02
N LEU A 80 10.20 -4.28 12.50
CA LEU A 80 8.90 -4.26 13.17
C LEU A 80 7.88 -5.06 12.35
N PRO A 81 6.77 -5.50 12.96
CA PRO A 81 5.72 -6.19 12.24
C PRO A 81 5.13 -5.34 11.12
N VAL A 82 4.90 -5.96 9.97
CA VAL A 82 4.32 -5.31 8.79
C VAL A 82 2.80 -5.23 8.94
N LEU A 83 2.24 -4.05 8.70
CA LEU A 83 0.81 -3.81 8.69
C LEU A 83 0.24 -3.81 7.27
N GLU A 84 0.85 -3.05 6.38
CA GLU A 84 0.44 -2.88 4.98
C GLU A 84 1.66 -2.80 4.05
N LEU A 85 1.43 -3.14 2.77
CA LEU A 85 2.43 -3.07 1.70
C LEU A 85 1.88 -2.35 0.48
N SER A 86 2.76 -1.68 -0.25
CA SER A 86 2.47 -1.18 -1.59
C SER A 86 3.74 -1.23 -2.44
N VAL A 87 3.67 -1.88 -3.60
CA VAL A 87 4.78 -1.97 -4.55
C VAL A 87 4.60 -0.97 -5.68
N SER A 88 5.70 -0.37 -6.14
CA SER A 88 5.74 0.46 -7.35
C SER A 88 5.95 -0.38 -8.61
N ALA A 89 5.69 0.22 -9.77
CA ALA A 89 6.01 -0.40 -11.07
C ALA A 89 7.51 -0.60 -11.33
N LYS A 90 8.37 -0.11 -10.44
CA LYS A 90 9.84 -0.27 -10.48
C LYS A 90 10.36 -1.27 -9.44
N GLY A 91 9.46 -1.91 -8.68
CA GLY A 91 9.81 -2.89 -7.65
C GLY A 91 10.22 -2.27 -6.31
N VAL A 92 10.16 -0.95 -6.15
CA VAL A 92 10.28 -0.34 -4.82
C VAL A 92 9.05 -0.71 -4.02
N THR A 93 9.23 -1.20 -2.80
CA THR A 93 8.14 -1.61 -1.92
C THR A 93 8.12 -0.72 -0.70
N ALA A 94 6.99 -0.09 -0.46
CA ALA A 94 6.72 0.61 0.79
C ALA A 94 6.03 -0.35 1.76
N ALA A 95 6.53 -0.39 3.00
CA ALA A 95 5.98 -1.17 4.09
C ALA A 95 5.59 -0.24 5.24
N VAL A 96 4.36 -0.37 5.71
CA VAL A 96 3.95 0.20 6.99
C VAL A 96 4.30 -0.82 8.05
N GLU A 97 5.20 -0.44 8.93
CA GLU A 97 5.63 -1.20 10.09
C GLU A 97 5.18 -0.50 11.36
N GLU A 98 4.79 -1.23 12.38
CA GLU A 98 4.28 -0.60 13.59
C GLU A 98 4.85 -1.19 14.88
N ASP A 99 4.97 -0.32 15.87
CA ASP A 99 5.09 -0.66 17.27
C ASP A 99 3.84 -0.19 18.07
N SER A 100 3.86 -0.33 19.37
CA SER A 100 2.72 0.06 20.23
C SER A 100 2.41 1.56 20.27
N LYS A 101 3.27 2.42 19.71
CA LYS A 101 3.17 3.90 19.84
C LYS A 101 3.24 4.63 18.50
N ALA A 102 3.82 4.01 17.48
CA ALA A 102 4.07 4.65 16.21
C ALA A 102 3.97 3.66 15.05
N SER A 103 3.63 4.18 13.88
CA SER A 103 3.77 3.52 12.59
C SER A 103 4.92 4.16 11.83
N TYR A 104 5.62 3.34 11.07
CA TYR A 104 6.76 3.73 10.24
C TYR A 104 6.50 3.28 8.81
N ILE A 105 6.77 4.14 7.84
CA ILE A 105 6.73 3.80 6.43
C ILE A 105 8.18 3.68 5.97
N TYR A 106 8.65 2.45 5.75
CA TYR A 106 9.95 2.16 5.20
C TYR A 106 9.86 1.82 3.73
N LEU A 107 10.89 2.17 2.98
CA LEU A 107 11.01 1.83 1.57
C LEU A 107 12.12 0.79 1.38
N TYR A 108 11.83 -0.23 0.59
CA TYR A 108 12.75 -1.29 0.21
C TYR A 108 12.96 -1.28 -1.29
N LYS A 109 14.22 -1.41 -1.73
CA LYS A 109 14.56 -1.60 -3.14
C LYS A 109 14.06 -2.96 -3.62
N LYS A 110 14.02 -3.16 -4.95
CA LYS A 110 13.62 -4.46 -5.54
C LYS A 110 14.46 -5.64 -5.06
N ASP A 111 15.71 -5.42 -4.64
CA ASP A 111 16.62 -6.44 -4.10
C ASP A 111 16.39 -6.73 -2.60
N GLY A 112 15.41 -6.08 -1.97
CA GLY A 112 15.07 -6.24 -0.56
C GLY A 112 15.87 -5.35 0.39
N ASN A 113 16.89 -4.62 -0.09
CA ASN A 113 17.65 -3.72 0.76
C ASN A 113 16.83 -2.47 1.11
N PRO A 114 16.86 -2.01 2.37
CA PRO A 114 16.17 -0.78 2.75
C PRO A 114 16.75 0.43 2.03
N LEU A 115 15.87 1.39 1.72
CA LEU A 115 16.27 2.75 1.40
C LEU A 115 16.44 3.51 2.71
N ASP A 116 17.39 4.44 2.73
CA ASP A 116 17.62 5.30 3.90
C ASP A 116 16.60 6.46 3.96
N ILE A 117 15.33 6.08 3.84
CA ILE A 117 14.18 6.98 3.81
C ILE A 117 13.04 6.32 4.58
N TYR A 118 12.51 7.03 5.56
CA TYR A 118 11.31 6.59 6.27
C TYR A 118 10.46 7.78 6.73
N VAL A 119 9.18 7.51 6.98
CA VAL A 119 8.25 8.45 7.62
C VAL A 119 7.75 7.82 8.91
N LYS A 120 7.78 8.58 9.98
CA LYS A 120 7.24 8.18 11.29
C LYS A 120 5.95 8.92 11.57
N SER A 121 4.92 8.19 12.00
CA SER A 121 3.64 8.73 12.44
C SER A 121 3.34 8.26 13.86
N LEU A 122 2.99 9.19 14.75
CA LEU A 122 2.61 8.85 16.13
C LEU A 122 1.13 8.52 16.19
N LEU A 123 0.76 7.38 16.76
CA LEU A 123 -0.64 6.95 16.87
C LEU A 123 -1.50 7.96 17.65
N SER A 124 -0.90 8.63 18.67
CA SER A 124 -1.59 9.62 19.49
C SER A 124 -1.80 10.98 18.83
N GLY A 125 -1.06 11.32 17.77
CA GLY A 125 -1.12 12.62 17.10
C GLY A 125 -1.50 12.55 15.63
N ASP A 126 -0.85 11.65 14.90
CA ASP A 126 -1.09 11.51 13.46
C ASP A 126 -2.22 10.53 13.15
N GLY A 127 -2.49 9.57 14.04
CA GLY A 127 -3.54 8.57 13.91
C GLY A 127 -3.01 7.20 13.46
N TYR A 128 -3.95 6.28 13.24
CA TYR A 128 -3.71 4.91 12.81
C TYR A 128 -3.84 4.80 11.28
N PRO A 129 -2.83 4.29 10.55
CA PRO A 129 -2.90 4.11 9.11
C PRO A 129 -3.89 3.00 8.76
N VAL A 130 -4.87 3.32 7.93
CA VAL A 130 -5.94 2.39 7.50
C VAL A 130 -5.58 1.74 6.18
N ASP A 131 -5.07 2.54 5.22
CA ASP A 131 -4.69 2.08 3.90
C ASP A 131 -3.61 2.98 3.29
N VAL A 132 -2.83 2.44 2.40
CA VAL A 132 -1.66 3.09 1.81
C VAL A 132 -1.54 2.77 0.33
N SER A 133 -0.95 3.69 -0.42
CA SER A 133 -0.65 3.48 -1.84
C SER A 133 0.64 4.20 -2.24
N LEU A 134 1.55 3.47 -2.90
CA LEU A 134 2.75 4.02 -3.52
C LEU A 134 2.48 4.27 -5.00
N SER A 135 2.92 5.40 -5.53
CA SER A 135 2.79 5.69 -6.96
C SER A 135 3.59 4.69 -7.81
N PRO A 136 3.21 4.46 -9.08
CA PRO A 136 3.96 3.58 -9.98
C PRO A 136 5.43 3.96 -10.11
N GLY A 137 5.74 5.25 -10.13
CA GLY A 137 7.10 5.78 -10.15
C GLY A 137 7.87 5.58 -8.87
N GLY A 138 7.19 5.34 -7.73
CA GLY A 138 7.79 5.10 -6.42
C GLY A 138 8.24 6.35 -5.67
N THR A 139 7.84 7.54 -6.13
CA THR A 139 8.22 8.83 -5.51
C THR A 139 7.14 9.43 -4.63
N GLN A 140 5.89 9.05 -4.85
CA GLN A 140 4.72 9.58 -4.14
C GLN A 140 4.05 8.48 -3.31
N TRP A 141 3.48 8.87 -2.19
CA TRP A 141 2.82 7.97 -1.24
C TRP A 141 1.58 8.63 -0.67
N ILE A 142 0.50 7.87 -0.53
CA ILE A 142 -0.74 8.30 0.13
C ILE A 142 -1.02 7.39 1.31
N THR A 143 -1.42 7.97 2.42
CA THR A 143 -1.92 7.23 3.59
C THR A 143 -3.25 7.80 4.03
N SER A 144 -4.24 6.93 4.23
CA SER A 144 -5.45 7.27 4.98
C SER A 144 -5.21 6.99 6.46
N PHE A 145 -5.47 7.96 7.33
CA PHE A 145 -5.35 7.84 8.78
C PHE A 145 -6.71 7.99 9.45
N MET A 146 -7.00 7.10 10.40
CA MET A 146 -8.05 7.32 11.40
C MET A 146 -7.43 7.88 12.68
N TYR A 147 -8.03 8.90 13.25
CA TYR A 147 -7.61 9.49 14.52
C TYR A 147 -8.80 9.86 15.38
N LEU A 148 -8.54 10.09 16.68
CA LEU A 148 -9.56 10.49 17.64
C LEU A 148 -9.42 11.99 17.91
N GLU A 149 -10.51 12.74 17.76
CA GLU A 149 -10.59 14.16 18.12
C GLU A 149 -11.91 14.44 18.82
N ASP A 150 -11.85 14.99 20.02
CA ASP A 150 -13.02 15.27 20.86
C ASP A 150 -13.95 14.06 21.09
N GLY A 151 -13.35 12.86 21.20
CA GLY A 151 -14.08 11.60 21.40
C GLY A 151 -14.74 11.04 20.13
N MET A 152 -14.56 11.66 18.99
CA MET A 152 -15.06 11.22 17.69
C MET A 152 -13.95 10.66 16.82
N ILE A 153 -14.26 9.59 16.09
CA ILE A 153 -13.36 9.05 15.07
C ILE A 153 -13.43 9.96 13.85
N LYS A 154 -12.27 10.42 13.43
CA LYS A 154 -12.09 11.24 12.23
C LYS A 154 -11.10 10.59 11.28
N ASN A 155 -11.10 11.03 10.04
CA ASN A 155 -10.23 10.54 9.00
C ASN A 155 -9.52 11.69 8.29
N LYS A 156 -8.27 11.46 7.90
CA LYS A 156 -7.49 12.36 7.04
C LYS A 156 -6.68 11.55 6.05
N VAL A 157 -6.48 12.11 4.88
CA VAL A 157 -5.62 11.54 3.84
C VAL A 157 -4.41 12.42 3.65
N VAL A 158 -3.23 11.85 3.77
CA VAL A 158 -1.96 12.55 3.71
C VAL A 158 -1.18 12.09 2.49
N PHE A 159 -0.74 13.05 1.69
CA PHE A 159 0.12 12.84 0.54
C PHE A 159 1.56 13.17 0.91
N TYR A 160 2.47 12.31 0.50
CA TYR A 160 3.91 12.43 0.73
C TYR A 160 4.66 12.39 -0.59
N ASN A 161 5.80 13.08 -0.64
CA ASN A 161 6.75 12.99 -1.75
C ASN A 161 8.14 12.63 -1.23
N PHE A 162 8.63 11.46 -1.60
CA PHE A 162 9.96 10.98 -1.20
C PHE A 162 11.11 11.65 -1.96
N GLY A 163 10.81 12.29 -3.10
CA GLY A 163 11.77 13.08 -3.87
C GLY A 163 12.09 14.45 -3.24
N LEU A 164 11.26 14.94 -2.32
CA LEU A 164 11.56 16.14 -1.55
C LEU A 164 12.80 15.90 -0.70
N GLY A 165 13.80 16.73 -0.89
CA GLY A 165 15.11 16.57 -0.31
C GLY A 165 15.16 16.54 1.21
N LYS A 166 16.38 16.42 1.75
CA LYS A 166 16.70 16.30 3.19
C LYS A 166 16.14 17.42 4.09
N ASN A 167 15.61 18.50 3.51
CA ASN A 167 15.14 19.68 4.22
C ASN A 167 13.71 19.58 4.78
N ASP A 168 12.92 18.57 4.34
CA ASP A 168 11.60 18.31 4.91
C ASP A 168 11.53 16.85 5.40
N PRO A 169 11.82 16.61 6.69
CA PRO A 169 11.83 15.26 7.25
C PRO A 169 10.44 14.61 7.26
N LYS A 170 9.36 15.39 7.22
CA LYS A 170 7.98 14.85 7.19
C LYS A 170 7.53 14.50 5.79
N ARG A 171 8.11 15.10 4.75
CA ARG A 171 7.81 14.86 3.33
C ARG A 171 6.33 15.00 2.95
N VAL A 172 5.54 15.66 3.79
CA VAL A 172 4.11 15.89 3.57
C VAL A 172 3.94 16.99 2.53
N VAL A 173 3.14 16.72 1.50
CA VAL A 173 2.82 17.67 0.43
C VAL A 173 1.35 18.06 0.37
N GLY A 174 0.48 17.33 1.08
CA GLY A 174 -0.93 17.66 1.20
C GLY A 174 -1.62 16.87 2.30
N VAL A 175 -2.60 17.50 2.93
CA VAL A 175 -3.48 16.87 3.93
C VAL A 175 -4.90 17.24 3.55
N PHE A 176 -5.74 16.22 3.35
CA PHE A 176 -7.14 16.38 3.00
C PHE A 176 -8.02 15.70 4.05
N MET A 177 -9.08 16.38 4.44
CA MET A 177 -10.10 15.87 5.35
C MET A 177 -11.28 15.39 4.51
N PRO A 178 -11.54 14.08 4.40
CA PRO A 178 -12.71 13.58 3.67
C PRO A 178 -14.05 14.06 4.23
N GLN A 179 -14.06 14.61 5.46
CA GLN A 179 -15.22 15.25 6.06
C GLN A 179 -15.80 16.39 5.21
N ASP A 180 -14.99 16.99 4.33
CA ASP A 180 -15.49 17.93 3.31
C ASP A 180 -16.50 17.27 2.36
N LEU A 181 -16.55 15.92 2.36
CA LEU A 181 -17.54 15.06 1.72
C LEU A 181 -18.60 14.55 2.72
N SER A 182 -19.14 15.41 3.58
CA SER A 182 -20.22 15.05 4.52
C SER A 182 -19.83 13.95 5.53
N ASP A 183 -18.74 14.14 6.25
CA ASP A 183 -18.20 13.20 7.26
C ASP A 183 -17.78 11.82 6.69
N ALA A 184 -17.34 11.80 5.45
CA ALA A 184 -16.90 10.57 4.80
C ALA A 184 -15.63 9.99 5.41
N MET A 185 -15.54 8.67 5.40
CA MET A 185 -14.38 7.90 5.87
C MET A 185 -13.66 7.25 4.69
N ALA A 186 -12.40 7.59 4.45
CA ALA A 186 -11.59 7.00 3.40
C ALA A 186 -11.05 5.64 3.85
N GLY A 187 -11.71 4.57 3.45
CA GLY A 187 -11.28 3.19 3.74
C GLY A 187 -10.20 2.68 2.80
N ARG A 188 -10.02 3.30 1.63
CA ARG A 188 -9.05 2.88 0.62
C ARG A 188 -8.51 4.08 -0.16
N VAL A 189 -7.23 4.03 -0.48
CA VAL A 189 -6.53 5.02 -1.32
C VAL A 189 -5.74 4.31 -2.42
N ARG A 190 -5.71 4.87 -3.64
CA ARG A 190 -4.96 4.27 -4.76
C ARG A 190 -4.42 5.35 -5.69
N PHE A 191 -3.15 5.19 -6.08
CA PHE A 191 -2.65 5.82 -7.30
C PHE A 191 -3.18 5.07 -8.51
N MET A 192 -3.76 5.79 -9.46
CA MET A 192 -4.17 5.27 -10.77
C MET A 192 -2.96 5.26 -11.72
N ASP A 193 -2.16 6.31 -11.65
CA ASP A 193 -0.89 6.51 -12.32
C ASP A 193 -0.05 7.52 -11.52
N ASP A 194 1.09 7.99 -12.04
CA ASP A 194 1.94 8.98 -11.35
C ASP A 194 1.31 10.38 -11.24
N SER A 195 0.21 10.62 -11.95
CA SER A 195 -0.43 11.93 -12.03
C SER A 195 -1.85 11.97 -11.45
N HIS A 196 -2.42 10.81 -11.11
CA HIS A 196 -3.80 10.69 -10.63
C HIS A 196 -3.92 9.73 -9.47
N ALA A 197 -4.71 10.12 -8.48
CA ALA A 197 -5.06 9.28 -7.35
C ALA A 197 -6.56 9.30 -7.09
N VAL A 198 -7.08 8.25 -6.48
CA VAL A 198 -8.47 8.12 -6.08
C VAL A 198 -8.55 7.69 -4.61
N ILE A 199 -9.48 8.30 -3.90
CA ILE A 199 -9.85 7.97 -2.52
C ILE A 199 -11.25 7.38 -2.55
N PHE A 200 -11.39 6.19 -1.97
CA PHE A 200 -12.66 5.49 -1.82
C PHE A 200 -13.18 5.75 -0.40
N THR A 201 -14.33 6.39 -0.33
CA THR A 201 -14.99 6.68 0.94
C THR A 201 -16.30 5.91 1.04
N ASP A 202 -16.88 5.87 2.23
CA ASP A 202 -18.24 5.36 2.49
C ASP A 202 -19.34 6.21 1.86
N LYS A 203 -19.01 7.42 1.36
CA LYS A 203 -19.93 8.35 0.69
C LYS A 203 -19.71 8.49 -0.80
N GLY A 204 -18.61 7.95 -1.34
CA GLY A 204 -18.27 8.07 -2.74
C GLY A 204 -16.79 8.03 -3.04
N LEU A 205 -16.42 8.59 -4.19
CA LEU A 205 -15.07 8.65 -4.68
C LEU A 205 -14.60 10.10 -4.76
N GLN A 206 -13.36 10.35 -4.40
CA GLN A 206 -12.70 11.63 -4.61
C GLN A 206 -11.44 11.44 -5.43
N PHE A 207 -11.30 12.21 -6.51
CA PHE A 207 -10.17 12.15 -7.44
C PHE A 207 -9.23 13.31 -7.20
N PHE A 208 -7.94 13.01 -7.34
CA PHE A 208 -6.86 13.98 -7.17
C PHE A 208 -5.95 13.98 -8.39
N SER A 209 -5.52 15.17 -8.78
CA SER A 209 -4.35 15.36 -9.64
C SER A 209 -3.10 15.42 -8.77
N THR A 210 -2.12 14.59 -9.09
CA THR A 210 -0.78 14.58 -8.49
C THR A 210 0.28 14.91 -9.53
N ARG A 211 -0.13 15.56 -10.63
CA ARG A 211 0.76 15.99 -11.72
C ARG A 211 1.86 16.91 -11.21
N ILE A 212 1.51 17.81 -10.27
CA ILE A 212 2.49 18.55 -9.49
C ILE A 212 2.69 17.77 -8.20
N GLU A 213 3.71 16.93 -8.16
CA GLU A 213 3.96 15.96 -7.08
C GLU A 213 4.08 16.61 -5.69
N THR A 214 4.36 17.91 -5.61
CA THR A 214 4.47 18.67 -4.37
C THR A 214 3.22 19.48 -4.01
N SER A 215 2.17 19.39 -4.84
CA SER A 215 0.91 20.12 -4.65
C SER A 215 -0.27 19.31 -5.21
N PRO A 216 -0.67 18.22 -4.53
CA PRO A 216 -1.84 17.44 -4.94
C PRO A 216 -3.11 18.28 -4.82
N GLU A 217 -4.01 18.16 -5.80
CA GLU A 217 -5.26 18.93 -5.86
C GLU A 217 -6.46 18.01 -6.08
N SER A 218 -7.55 18.24 -5.36
CA SER A 218 -8.83 17.59 -5.62
C SER A 218 -9.41 18.09 -6.94
N THR A 219 -9.78 17.17 -7.84
CA THR A 219 -10.21 17.50 -9.20
C THR A 219 -11.68 17.18 -9.46
N ALA A 220 -12.19 16.12 -8.84
CA ALA A 220 -13.57 15.67 -9.00
C ALA A 220 -14.01 14.81 -7.84
N GLN A 221 -15.31 14.66 -7.69
CA GLN A 221 -15.93 13.73 -6.76
C GLN A 221 -17.15 13.07 -7.38
N ILE A 222 -17.42 11.83 -6.98
CA ILE A 222 -18.64 11.10 -7.31
C ILE A 222 -19.25 10.69 -5.98
N LEU A 223 -20.47 11.17 -5.71
CA LEU A 223 -21.21 10.78 -4.52
C LEU A 223 -22.03 9.54 -4.81
N LEU A 224 -22.11 8.64 -3.85
CA LEU A 224 -23.04 7.52 -3.89
C LEU A 224 -24.44 8.04 -3.59
N ASP A 225 -25.44 7.63 -4.38
CA ASP A 225 -26.83 7.91 -4.06
C ASP A 225 -27.23 7.23 -2.75
N GLU A 226 -27.87 7.95 -1.84
CA GLU A 226 -28.31 7.44 -0.53
C GLU A 226 -29.38 6.33 -0.62
N ASN A 227 -29.77 5.92 -1.82
CA ASN A 227 -30.86 4.99 -2.10
C ASN A 227 -30.40 3.61 -2.66
N ILE A 228 -29.17 3.17 -2.34
CA ILE A 228 -28.75 1.80 -2.66
C ILE A 228 -28.50 1.01 -1.39
#